data_0f18cdfdb5c3e319c8a020ea2efa95da
#
_entry.id   0f18cdfdb5c3e319c8a020ea2efa95da
#
_cell.length_a   1.000
_cell.length_b   1.000
_cell.length_c   1.000
_cell.angle_alpha   90.00
_cell.angle_beta   90.00
_cell.angle_gamma   90.00
#
_symmetry.space_group_name_H-M   'P 1'
#
loop_
_entity.id
_entity.type
_entity.pdbx_description
1 polymer ?
#
loop_
_entity_poly.entity_id
_entity_poly.type
_entity_poly.pdbx_seq_one_letter_code
_entity_poly.pdbx_strand_id
1 'polypeptide(L)'
;MNKIKVNMLLLCGLLGCSSLAYADVAVVVNLNNSTTLSDSDISRVFLGKLKKFSNGEKATPVNLKFGSATRNEFEEKALKKSSSQIKAYWSKRVFSGKGKPPKELGTAKDIMALVASDVNAVGYVDASTVNDSVRVIKTF
;
A
#
# COMPACT_ATOMS: atom_id res chain seq x y z
N MET A 1 -57.33 40.19 -20.03
CA MET A 1 -57.10 38.96 -19.24
C MET A 1 -55.77 38.40 -19.64
N ASN A 2 -54.72 38.69 -18.87
CA ASN A 2 -53.38 38.19 -19.14
C ASN A 2 -53.16 36.97 -18.30
N LYS A 3 -53.06 35.83 -18.97
CA LYS A 3 -52.65 34.61 -18.31
C LYS A 3 -51.09 34.61 -18.20
N ILE A 4 -50.60 34.84 -17.02
CA ILE A 4 -49.19 34.72 -16.72
C ILE A 4 -48.87 33.23 -16.67
N LYS A 5 -48.09 32.74 -17.66
CA LYS A 5 -47.53 31.39 -17.60
C LYS A 5 -46.30 31.44 -16.71
N VAL A 6 -46.43 30.89 -15.54
CA VAL A 6 -45.30 30.65 -14.66
C VAL A 6 -44.50 29.48 -15.22
N ASN A 7 -43.37 29.78 -15.84
CA ASN A 7 -42.39 28.76 -16.18
C ASN A 7 -41.69 28.34 -14.90
N MET A 8 -42.03 27.17 -14.42
CA MET A 8 -41.38 26.51 -13.33
C MET A 8 -40.10 25.86 -13.91
N LEU A 9 -38.99 26.58 -13.77
CA LEU A 9 -37.65 26.03 -14.06
C LEU A 9 -37.33 24.98 -13.00
N LEU A 10 -37.41 23.74 -13.43
CA LEU A 10 -36.93 22.59 -12.62
C LEU A 10 -35.39 22.65 -12.61
N LEU A 11 -34.84 23.21 -11.54
CA LEU A 11 -33.41 23.19 -11.27
C LEU A 11 -33.06 21.79 -10.80
N CYS A 12 -32.70 20.91 -11.75
CA CYS A 12 -32.08 19.60 -11.45
C CYS A 12 -30.70 19.84 -10.83
N GLY A 13 -30.64 19.82 -9.50
CA GLY A 13 -29.40 19.81 -8.78
C GLY A 13 -28.69 18.50 -9.08
N LEU A 14 -27.62 18.56 -9.89
CA LEU A 14 -26.60 17.51 -9.98
C LEU A 14 -25.92 17.41 -8.63
N LEU A 15 -26.39 16.52 -7.78
CA LEU A 15 -25.57 16.00 -6.68
C LEU A 15 -24.42 15.23 -7.33
N GLY A 16 -23.30 15.90 -7.51
CA GLY A 16 -22.05 15.24 -7.82
C GLY A 16 -21.71 14.28 -6.66
N CYS A 17 -21.94 12.99 -6.85
CA CYS A 17 -21.34 11.98 -6.03
C CYS A 17 -19.82 12.09 -6.22
N SER A 18 -19.17 12.82 -5.34
CA SER A 18 -17.72 12.74 -5.18
C SER A 18 -17.43 11.34 -4.64
N SER A 19 -17.25 10.38 -5.53
CA SER A 19 -16.67 9.11 -5.14
C SER A 19 -15.26 9.41 -4.63
N LEU A 20 -15.05 9.24 -3.33
CA LEU A 20 -13.70 9.21 -2.75
C LEU A 20 -12.97 8.03 -3.39
N ALA A 21 -12.19 8.31 -4.45
CA ALA A 21 -11.33 7.32 -5.06
C ALA A 21 -10.18 7.07 -4.08
N TYR A 22 -10.25 5.96 -3.32
CA TYR A 22 -9.11 5.46 -2.57
C TYR A 22 -8.09 4.95 -3.59
N ALA A 23 -6.84 5.43 -3.49
CA ALA A 23 -5.76 4.94 -4.33
C ALA A 23 -5.49 3.47 -4.02
N ASP A 24 -5.42 2.64 -5.06
CA ASP A 24 -5.02 1.25 -4.91
C ASP A 24 -3.52 1.15 -4.63
N VAL A 25 -3.15 0.20 -3.77
CA VAL A 25 -1.76 -0.08 -3.42
C VAL A 25 -1.36 -1.43 -3.99
N ALA A 26 -0.33 -1.44 -4.81
CA ALA A 26 0.23 -2.66 -5.40
C ALA A 26 1.44 -3.14 -4.59
N VAL A 27 1.38 -4.39 -4.14
CA VAL A 27 2.54 -5.09 -3.54
C VAL A 27 3.36 -5.70 -4.66
N VAL A 28 4.65 -5.41 -4.67
CA VAL A 28 5.56 -5.75 -5.76
C VAL A 28 6.74 -6.58 -5.27
N VAL A 29 7.19 -7.49 -6.12
CA VAL A 29 8.38 -8.32 -5.94
C VAL A 29 9.23 -8.30 -7.20
N ASN A 30 10.44 -8.82 -7.12
CA ASN A 30 11.35 -8.95 -8.26
C ASN A 30 10.74 -9.84 -9.36
N LEU A 31 11.02 -9.53 -10.62
CA LEU A 31 10.54 -10.33 -11.77
C LEU A 31 10.98 -11.80 -11.70
N ASN A 32 12.14 -12.07 -11.13
CA ASN A 32 12.67 -13.43 -10.97
C ASN A 32 12.13 -14.16 -9.73
N ASN A 33 11.35 -13.47 -8.90
CA ASN A 33 10.67 -14.09 -7.77
C ASN A 33 9.31 -14.60 -8.22
N SER A 34 9.15 -15.92 -8.27
CA SER A 34 7.89 -16.59 -8.69
C SER A 34 6.96 -16.93 -7.53
N THR A 35 7.35 -16.59 -6.29
CA THR A 35 6.53 -16.89 -5.11
C THR A 35 5.30 -16.01 -5.02
N THR A 36 4.31 -16.49 -4.29
CA THR A 36 3.11 -15.74 -3.94
C THR A 36 3.01 -15.58 -2.43
N LEU A 37 2.36 -14.51 -1.99
CA LEU A 37 2.04 -14.29 -0.58
C LEU A 37 0.53 -14.10 -0.44
N SER A 38 -0.08 -14.75 0.53
CA SER A 38 -1.45 -14.45 0.93
C SER A 38 -1.53 -13.06 1.57
N ASP A 39 -2.72 -12.50 1.71
CA ASP A 39 -2.91 -11.22 2.41
C ASP A 39 -2.36 -11.29 3.84
N SER A 40 -2.59 -12.40 4.53
CA SER A 40 -2.03 -12.65 5.86
C SER A 40 -0.50 -12.70 5.84
N ASP A 41 0.10 -13.33 4.85
CA ASP A 41 1.56 -13.43 4.75
C ASP A 41 2.19 -12.08 4.43
N ILE A 42 1.57 -11.26 3.59
CA ILE A 42 2.00 -9.88 3.33
C ILE A 42 2.05 -9.10 4.65
N SER A 43 0.97 -9.14 5.43
CA SER A 43 0.93 -8.50 6.74
C SER A 43 2.05 -9.00 7.66
N ARG A 44 2.24 -10.31 7.73
CA ARG A 44 3.27 -10.92 8.59
C ARG A 44 4.69 -10.55 8.17
N VAL A 45 4.96 -10.46 6.87
CA VAL A 45 6.26 -10.02 6.35
C VAL A 45 6.56 -8.59 6.80
N PHE A 46 5.61 -7.66 6.60
CA PHE A 46 5.81 -6.25 6.97
C PHE A 46 5.79 -6.00 8.48
N LEU A 47 5.23 -6.90 9.27
CA LEU A 47 5.26 -6.84 10.74
C LEU A 47 6.43 -7.63 11.34
N GLY A 48 7.33 -8.18 10.51
CA GLY A 48 8.50 -8.92 10.97
C GLY A 48 8.21 -10.30 11.56
N LYS A 49 7.00 -10.83 11.33
CA LYS A 49 6.56 -12.15 11.82
C LYS A 49 6.85 -13.29 10.86
N LEU A 50 7.00 -13.00 9.57
CA LEU A 50 7.36 -13.94 8.52
C LEU A 50 8.60 -13.41 7.80
N LYS A 51 9.69 -14.19 7.77
CA LYS A 51 10.98 -13.75 7.24
C LYS A 51 11.40 -14.47 5.97
N LYS A 52 10.59 -15.40 5.49
CA LYS A 52 10.87 -16.22 4.31
C LYS A 52 9.65 -16.35 3.43
N PHE A 53 9.89 -16.46 2.14
CA PHE A 53 8.89 -16.92 1.18
C PHE A 53 8.64 -18.42 1.32
N SER A 54 7.61 -18.92 0.64
CA SER A 54 7.23 -20.34 0.64
C SER A 54 8.34 -21.27 0.09
N ASN A 55 9.22 -20.74 -0.77
CA ASN A 55 10.38 -21.47 -1.30
C ASN A 55 11.59 -21.49 -0.36
N GLY A 56 11.49 -20.91 0.83
CA GLY A 56 12.57 -20.83 1.82
C GLY A 56 13.53 -19.64 1.67
N GLU A 57 13.43 -18.88 0.56
CA GLU A 57 14.23 -17.69 0.35
C GLU A 57 13.82 -16.56 1.30
N LYS A 58 14.78 -15.71 1.64
CA LYS A 58 14.54 -14.57 2.52
C LYS A 58 13.54 -13.58 1.91
N ALA A 59 12.59 -13.12 2.71
CA ALA A 59 11.67 -12.03 2.36
C ALA A 59 12.07 -10.76 3.12
N THR A 60 12.47 -9.73 2.39
CA THR A 60 12.95 -8.47 2.94
C THR A 60 11.96 -7.35 2.61
N PRO A 61 11.12 -6.93 3.56
CA PRO A 61 10.15 -5.86 3.32
C PRO A 61 10.84 -4.50 3.26
N VAL A 62 10.31 -3.61 2.42
CA VAL A 62 10.74 -2.23 2.28
C VAL A 62 9.54 -1.31 2.35
N ASN A 63 9.60 -0.30 3.21
CA ASN A 63 8.53 0.69 3.38
C ASN A 63 8.78 1.96 2.57
N LEU A 64 7.70 2.67 2.28
CA LEU A 64 7.74 4.10 1.99
C LEU A 64 7.92 4.88 3.30
N LYS A 65 8.27 6.15 3.20
CA LYS A 65 8.40 7.03 4.37
C LYS A 65 7.13 7.04 5.22
N PHE A 66 7.33 7.04 6.53
CA PHE A 66 6.25 7.23 7.49
C PHE A 66 5.45 8.50 7.18
N GLY A 67 4.13 8.39 7.22
CA GLY A 67 3.21 9.50 6.94
C GLY A 67 2.90 9.76 5.47
N SER A 68 3.54 9.05 4.51
CA SER A 68 3.15 9.17 3.10
C SER A 68 1.75 8.58 2.87
N ALA A 69 1.01 9.17 1.92
CA ALA A 69 -0.36 8.74 1.63
C ALA A 69 -0.44 7.26 1.24
N THR A 70 0.44 6.80 0.36
CA THR A 70 0.48 5.39 -0.07
C THR A 70 0.80 4.46 1.10
N ARG A 71 1.71 4.84 2.00
CA ARG A 71 1.99 4.06 3.19
C ARG A 71 0.79 3.98 4.13
N ASN A 72 0.09 5.08 4.36
CA ASN A 72 -1.11 5.09 5.18
C ASN A 72 -2.18 4.14 4.62
N GLU A 73 -2.42 4.18 3.32
CA GLU A 73 -3.32 3.27 2.62
C GLU A 73 -2.90 1.80 2.80
N PHE A 74 -1.62 1.51 2.61
CA PHE A 74 -1.08 0.17 2.81
C PHE A 74 -1.26 -0.32 4.24
N GLU A 75 -0.94 0.50 5.23
CA GLU A 75 -1.08 0.15 6.65
C GLU A 75 -2.54 -0.16 7.00
N GLU A 76 -3.48 0.65 6.53
CA GLU A 76 -4.91 0.42 6.77
C GLU A 76 -5.45 -0.81 6.04
N LYS A 77 -5.15 -0.96 4.76
CA LYS A 77 -5.72 -2.02 3.91
C LYS A 77 -5.05 -3.37 4.09
N ALA A 78 -3.73 -3.40 4.17
CA ALA A 78 -2.95 -4.64 4.25
C ALA A 78 -2.62 -5.06 5.67
N LEU A 79 -2.23 -4.12 6.53
CA LEU A 79 -1.85 -4.41 7.92
C LEU A 79 -3.01 -4.27 8.90
N LYS A 80 -4.13 -3.68 8.47
CA LYS A 80 -5.34 -3.44 9.28
C LYS A 80 -5.03 -2.63 10.55
N LYS A 81 -4.12 -1.67 10.44
CA LYS A 81 -3.66 -0.81 11.54
C LYS A 81 -3.52 0.63 11.07
N SER A 82 -3.74 1.57 11.99
CA SER A 82 -3.41 2.97 11.75
C SER A 82 -1.90 3.21 11.82
N SER A 83 -1.44 4.34 11.29
CA SER A 83 -0.03 4.75 11.39
C SER A 83 0.44 4.85 12.84
N SER A 84 -0.40 5.34 13.75
CA SER A 84 -0.10 5.41 15.18
C SER A 84 0.09 4.02 15.81
N GLN A 85 -0.75 3.06 15.43
CA GLN A 85 -0.65 1.68 15.90
C GLN A 85 0.63 1.01 15.37
N ILE A 86 0.99 1.25 14.11
CA ILE A 86 2.24 0.74 13.52
C ILE A 86 3.46 1.34 14.24
N LYS A 87 3.44 2.64 14.51
CA LYS A 87 4.52 3.31 15.26
C LYS A 87 4.69 2.70 16.66
N ALA A 88 3.59 2.52 17.39
CA ALA A 88 3.60 1.91 18.72
C ALA A 88 4.07 0.44 18.68
N TYR A 89 3.63 -0.32 17.69
CA TYR A 89 4.05 -1.70 17.47
C TYR A 89 5.58 -1.82 17.33
N TRP A 90 6.18 -1.02 16.47
CA TRP A 90 7.62 -1.07 16.25
C TRP A 90 8.42 -0.50 17.43
N SER A 91 7.96 0.57 18.06
CA SER A 91 8.61 1.11 19.25
C SER A 91 8.73 0.05 20.35
N LYS A 92 7.67 -0.71 20.60
CA LYS A 92 7.68 -1.81 21.56
C LYS A 92 8.65 -2.92 21.16
N ARG A 93 8.68 -3.32 19.89
CA ARG A 93 9.55 -4.38 19.40
C ARG A 93 11.04 -3.98 19.44
N VAL A 94 11.36 -2.77 19.04
CA VAL A 94 12.73 -2.23 19.11
C VAL A 94 13.19 -2.15 20.55
N PHE A 95 12.37 -1.60 21.44
CA PHE A 95 12.69 -1.49 22.88
C PHE A 95 12.93 -2.85 23.54
N SER A 96 12.15 -3.86 23.18
CA SER A 96 12.29 -5.23 23.73
C SER A 96 13.32 -6.09 23.00
N GLY A 97 14.04 -5.55 22.03
CA GLY A 97 15.07 -6.28 21.25
C GLY A 97 14.52 -7.35 20.31
N LYS A 98 13.22 -7.35 20.02
CA LYS A 98 12.56 -8.36 19.18
C LYS A 98 12.67 -8.12 17.67
N GLY A 99 13.20 -6.98 17.26
CA GLY A 99 13.37 -6.64 15.86
C GLY A 99 13.38 -5.15 15.61
N LYS A 100 13.54 -4.79 14.34
CA LYS A 100 13.53 -3.40 13.86
C LYS A 100 12.59 -3.29 12.67
N PRO A 101 12.02 -2.09 12.41
CA PRO A 101 11.12 -1.88 11.28
C PRO A 101 11.85 -2.08 9.95
N PRO A 102 11.10 -2.35 8.87
CA PRO A 102 11.66 -2.38 7.53
C PRO A 102 12.35 -1.07 7.15
N LYS A 103 13.34 -1.15 6.27
CA LYS A 103 13.99 0.02 5.67
C LYS A 103 12.95 0.91 5.00
N GLU A 104 13.11 2.23 5.10
CA GLU A 104 12.26 3.22 4.43
C GLU A 104 12.95 3.82 3.21
N LEU A 105 12.19 4.00 2.13
CA LEU A 105 12.58 4.71 0.92
C LEU A 105 11.59 5.85 0.63
N GLY A 106 12.07 6.89 -0.05
CA GLY A 106 11.33 8.14 -0.20
C GLY A 106 10.25 8.12 -1.28
N THR A 107 10.41 7.32 -2.35
CA THR A 107 9.55 7.37 -3.53
C THR A 107 9.20 5.99 -4.07
N ALA A 108 8.11 5.90 -4.85
CA ALA A 108 7.76 4.68 -5.58
C ALA A 108 8.87 4.24 -6.54
N LYS A 109 9.55 5.18 -7.18
CA LYS A 109 10.68 4.90 -8.06
C LYS A 109 11.81 4.20 -7.30
N ASP A 110 12.13 4.66 -6.10
CA ASP A 110 13.17 4.05 -5.26
C ASP A 110 12.77 2.64 -4.81
N ILE A 111 11.51 2.43 -4.44
CA ILE A 111 10.98 1.09 -4.11
C ILE A 111 11.14 0.15 -5.31
N MET A 112 10.69 0.55 -6.48
CA MET A 112 10.76 -0.29 -7.68
C MET A 112 12.20 -0.57 -8.09
N ALA A 113 13.11 0.40 -7.98
CA ALA A 113 14.53 0.20 -8.27
C ALA A 113 15.17 -0.83 -7.34
N LEU A 114 14.88 -0.77 -6.03
CA LEU A 114 15.38 -1.74 -5.07
C LEU A 114 14.80 -3.13 -5.33
N VAL A 115 13.48 -3.24 -5.53
CA VAL A 115 12.81 -4.52 -5.81
C VAL A 115 13.32 -5.14 -7.11
N ALA A 116 13.55 -4.34 -8.15
CA ALA A 116 14.10 -4.82 -9.41
C ALA A 116 15.53 -5.36 -9.29
N SER A 117 16.31 -4.87 -8.33
CA SER A 117 17.70 -5.28 -8.09
C SER A 117 17.90 -6.37 -7.05
N ASP A 118 16.88 -6.66 -6.24
CA ASP A 118 16.95 -7.63 -5.13
C ASP A 118 15.80 -8.62 -5.21
N VAL A 119 16.09 -9.86 -5.53
CA VAL A 119 15.11 -10.95 -5.65
C VAL A 119 14.37 -11.24 -4.32
N ASN A 120 14.94 -10.85 -3.20
CA ASN A 120 14.36 -11.05 -1.87
C ASN A 120 13.48 -9.89 -1.39
N ALA A 121 13.52 -8.75 -2.08
CA ALA A 121 12.78 -7.56 -1.66
C ALA A 121 11.28 -7.70 -1.92
N VAL A 122 10.49 -7.19 -0.97
CA VAL A 122 9.04 -7.00 -1.08
C VAL A 122 8.75 -5.55 -0.77
N GLY A 123 8.12 -4.86 -1.69
CA GLY A 123 7.72 -3.46 -1.52
C GLY A 123 6.27 -3.24 -1.88
N TYR A 124 5.83 -2.02 -1.75
CA TYR A 124 4.52 -1.58 -2.23
C TYR A 124 4.62 -0.15 -2.77
N VAL A 125 3.80 0.13 -3.74
CA VAL A 125 3.71 1.45 -4.40
C VAL A 125 2.26 1.75 -4.73
N ASP A 126 1.95 3.00 -5.03
CA ASP A 126 0.69 3.34 -5.67
C ASP A 126 0.56 2.55 -6.98
N ALA A 127 -0.57 1.88 -7.17
CA ALA A 127 -0.78 0.99 -8.32
C ALA A 127 -0.63 1.72 -9.67
N SER A 128 -0.93 3.01 -9.71
CA SER A 128 -0.77 3.83 -10.92
C SER A 128 0.69 4.05 -11.33
N THR A 129 1.65 3.83 -10.44
CA THR A 129 3.08 4.04 -10.68
C THR A 129 3.81 2.78 -11.12
N VAL A 130 3.17 1.61 -11.08
CA VAL A 130 3.78 0.33 -11.43
C VAL A 130 4.23 0.33 -12.90
N ASN A 131 5.42 -0.21 -13.14
CA ASN A 131 5.97 -0.44 -14.47
C ASN A 131 6.45 -1.89 -14.63
N ASP A 132 7.03 -2.23 -15.78
CA ASP A 132 7.44 -3.59 -16.13
C ASP A 132 8.71 -4.07 -15.42
N SER A 133 9.33 -3.25 -14.58
CA SER A 133 10.56 -3.61 -13.83
C SER A 133 10.30 -4.53 -12.63
N VAL A 134 9.04 -4.65 -12.21
CA VAL A 134 8.62 -5.43 -11.03
C VAL A 134 7.37 -6.24 -11.33
N ARG A 135 7.11 -7.25 -10.50
CA ARG A 135 5.91 -8.09 -10.58
C ARG A 135 4.94 -7.75 -9.46
N VAL A 136 3.70 -7.44 -9.79
CA VAL A 136 2.62 -7.23 -8.81
C VAL A 136 2.09 -8.59 -8.34
N ILE A 137 2.05 -8.80 -7.03
CA ILE A 137 1.51 -10.03 -6.43
C ILE A 137 0.15 -9.83 -5.77
N LYS A 138 -0.20 -8.60 -5.43
CA LYS A 138 -1.48 -8.24 -4.80
C LYS A 138 -1.73 -6.75 -4.97
N THR A 139 -2.99 -6.39 -5.18
CA THR A 139 -3.49 -5.01 -5.13
C THR A 139 -4.56 -4.89 -4.05
N PHE A 140 -4.39 -3.90 -3.17
CA PHE A 140 -5.34 -3.60 -2.09
C PHE A 140 -6.19 -2.37 -2.40
#